data_7256a6d5fc9b3b73ce0cf23a704fa0a9
#
_entry.id   7256a6d5fc9b3b73ce0cf23a704fa0a9
#
_cell.length_a   1.000
_cell.length_b   1.000
_cell.length_c   1.000
_cell.angle_alpha   90.00
_cell.angle_beta   90.00
_cell.angle_gamma   90.00
#
_symmetry.space_group_name_H-M   'P 1'
#
loop_
_entity.id
_entity.type
_entity.pdbx_description
1 polymer ?
#
loop_
_entity_poly.entity_id
_entity_poly.type
_entity_poly.pdbx_seq_one_letter_code
_entity_poly.pdbx_strand_id
1 'polypeptide(L)'
;MVDPRQDTWKVTHLDELPRVVNGSHWRPVRRQLGVTGFGINAYTAEEIGADLIEPHDETSPGSGRHEEVYLVVEGTARFRVADSDLEAPSGTFVFVPPGVHREATAGAAPTTVVVVGGRPGSALPVSPFEYWYAAEPAYQAGDFDEAVAIAREGLADYPDHPHLNYQLACYEARAGNTDAALAHLEPEPVLGRVVTVDVGDLDGDLGPGRGQRRDP
;
A
#
# COMPACT_ATOMS: atom_id res chain seq x y z
N MET A 1 14.80 -36.14 -1.42
CA MET A 1 15.85 -35.26 -0.87
C MET A 1 15.72 -33.94 -1.59
N VAL A 2 15.23 -32.92 -0.93
CA VAL A 2 15.09 -31.56 -1.51
C VAL A 2 16.50 -30.96 -1.54
N ASP A 3 16.92 -30.41 -2.68
CA ASP A 3 18.26 -29.79 -2.83
C ASP A 3 18.32 -28.55 -1.90
N PRO A 4 19.18 -28.53 -0.86
CA PRO A 4 19.27 -27.42 0.09
C PRO A 4 19.75 -26.10 -0.52
N ARG A 5 20.05 -26.07 -1.84
CA ARG A 5 20.48 -24.88 -2.58
C ARG A 5 19.31 -24.15 -3.25
N GLN A 6 18.09 -24.72 -3.21
CA GLN A 6 16.90 -24.15 -3.87
C GLN A 6 16.25 -22.99 -3.08
N ASP A 7 16.67 -22.77 -1.82
CA ASP A 7 16.10 -21.72 -0.96
C ASP A 7 16.98 -20.45 -0.84
N THR A 8 18.07 -20.34 -1.58
CA THR A 8 19.02 -19.24 -1.41
C THR A 8 18.81 -18.06 -2.37
N TRP A 9 18.02 -18.22 -3.42
CA TRP A 9 17.69 -17.16 -4.36
C TRP A 9 16.32 -17.38 -4.97
N LYS A 10 15.67 -16.28 -5.39
CA LYS A 10 14.35 -16.28 -6.04
C LYS A 10 14.37 -15.42 -7.28
N VAL A 11 13.56 -15.79 -8.26
CA VAL A 11 13.29 -15.04 -9.49
C VAL A 11 11.79 -14.84 -9.62
N THR A 12 11.38 -13.67 -10.06
CA THR A 12 10.01 -13.38 -10.48
C THR A 12 10.05 -12.40 -11.63
N HIS A 13 9.05 -12.44 -12.49
CA HIS A 13 8.83 -11.46 -13.53
C HIS A 13 7.71 -10.50 -13.11
N LEU A 14 7.77 -9.25 -13.57
CA LEU A 14 6.76 -8.24 -13.22
C LEU A 14 5.33 -8.71 -13.54
N ASP A 15 5.13 -9.42 -14.66
CA ASP A 15 3.81 -9.91 -15.08
C ASP A 15 3.29 -11.09 -14.25
N GLU A 16 4.17 -11.78 -13.53
CA GLU A 16 3.82 -12.88 -12.62
C GLU A 16 3.36 -12.38 -11.24
N LEU A 17 3.63 -11.12 -10.93
CA LEU A 17 3.24 -10.54 -9.66
C LEU A 17 1.74 -10.23 -9.63
N PRO A 18 1.06 -10.46 -8.48
CA PRO A 18 -0.32 -10.04 -8.32
C PRO A 18 -0.45 -8.55 -8.59
N ARG A 19 -1.53 -8.16 -9.26
CA ARG A 19 -1.93 -6.76 -9.44
C ARG A 19 -2.94 -6.43 -8.35
N VAL A 20 -2.56 -5.60 -7.41
CA VAL A 20 -3.49 -5.04 -6.45
C VAL A 20 -3.96 -3.70 -7.00
N VAL A 21 -5.26 -3.61 -7.29
CA VAL A 21 -5.87 -2.42 -7.90
C VAL A 21 -6.39 -1.53 -6.78
N ASN A 22 -5.68 -0.43 -6.55
CA ASN A 22 -6.15 0.65 -5.69
C ASN A 22 -5.67 1.98 -6.31
N GLY A 23 -6.33 2.39 -7.42
CA GLY A 23 -5.89 3.54 -8.22
C GLY A 23 -4.70 3.25 -9.14
N SER A 24 -3.56 2.86 -8.60
CA SER A 24 -2.40 2.33 -9.32
C SER A 24 -2.30 0.80 -9.17
N HIS A 25 -1.77 0.12 -10.18
CA HIS A 25 -1.54 -1.32 -10.11
C HIS A 25 -0.27 -1.59 -9.31
N TRP A 26 -0.40 -1.67 -7.99
CA TRP A 26 0.70 -2.05 -7.10
C TRP A 26 1.11 -3.50 -7.29
N ARG A 27 2.41 -3.76 -7.31
CA ARG A 27 3.05 -5.05 -7.49
C ARG A 27 3.96 -5.34 -6.29
N PRO A 28 3.65 -6.31 -5.44
CA PRO A 28 4.34 -6.57 -4.17
C PRO A 28 5.67 -7.32 -4.36
N VAL A 29 6.64 -6.71 -4.99
CA VAL A 29 7.96 -7.30 -5.30
C VAL A 29 8.66 -7.78 -4.04
N ARG A 30 8.72 -6.93 -3.00
CA ARG A 30 9.35 -7.24 -1.73
C ARG A 30 8.78 -8.51 -1.10
N ARG A 31 7.46 -8.60 -1.00
CA ARG A 31 6.77 -9.74 -0.39
C ARG A 31 7.02 -11.01 -1.19
N GLN A 32 6.91 -10.97 -2.51
CA GLN A 32 7.13 -12.12 -3.39
C GLN A 32 8.53 -12.69 -3.26
N LEU A 33 9.54 -11.83 -3.20
CA LEU A 33 10.95 -12.24 -3.08
C LEU A 33 11.39 -12.50 -1.64
N GLY A 34 10.65 -12.01 -0.64
CA GLY A 34 11.01 -12.11 0.77
C GLY A 34 12.18 -11.20 1.16
N VAL A 35 12.28 -10.02 0.55
CA VAL A 35 13.31 -9.02 0.86
C VAL A 35 13.03 -8.41 2.23
N THR A 36 14.01 -8.37 3.12
CA THR A 36 13.87 -7.86 4.50
C THR A 36 14.72 -6.61 4.80
N GLY A 37 15.72 -6.32 3.97
CA GLY A 37 16.66 -5.22 4.22
C GLY A 37 16.22 -3.85 3.69
N PHE A 38 15.24 -3.81 2.78
CA PHE A 38 14.72 -2.58 2.17
C PHE A 38 13.34 -2.83 1.55
N GLY A 39 12.59 -1.76 1.30
CA GLY A 39 11.33 -1.81 0.54
C GLY A 39 11.64 -1.86 -0.96
N ILE A 40 10.90 -2.67 -1.71
CA ILE A 40 10.89 -2.64 -3.16
C ILE A 40 9.51 -3.05 -3.68
N ASN A 41 8.90 -2.17 -4.48
CA ASN A 41 7.61 -2.40 -5.11
C ASN A 41 7.62 -1.84 -6.53
N ALA A 42 6.62 -2.18 -7.33
CA ALA A 42 6.42 -1.58 -8.63
C ALA A 42 4.97 -1.11 -8.78
N TYR A 43 4.79 -0.07 -9.58
CA TYR A 43 3.49 0.51 -9.91
C TYR A 43 3.38 0.61 -11.42
N THR A 44 2.27 0.15 -11.97
CA THR A 44 2.02 0.23 -13.41
C THR A 44 0.71 0.95 -13.66
N ALA A 45 0.71 1.94 -14.53
CA ALA A 45 -0.49 2.61 -15.03
C ALA A 45 -0.67 2.28 -16.50
N GLU A 46 -1.86 1.83 -16.87
CA GLU A 46 -2.24 1.42 -18.23
C GLU A 46 -2.83 2.58 -19.04
N GLU A 47 -3.11 3.73 -18.39
CA GLU A 47 -3.73 4.90 -19.00
C GLU A 47 -2.91 6.16 -18.72
N ILE A 48 -2.83 7.07 -19.69
CA ILE A 48 -2.19 8.38 -19.52
C ILE A 48 -3.00 9.19 -18.50
N GLY A 49 -2.28 9.80 -17.55
CA GLY A 49 -2.86 10.60 -16.47
C GLY A 49 -3.34 9.78 -15.26
N ALA A 50 -3.28 8.44 -15.34
CA ALA A 50 -3.56 7.61 -14.17
C ALA A 50 -2.46 7.77 -13.10
N ASP A 51 -2.85 7.66 -11.83
CA ASP A 51 -1.93 7.76 -10.71
C ASP A 51 -0.93 6.59 -10.73
N LEU A 52 0.33 6.91 -10.50
CA LEU A 52 1.43 5.96 -10.27
C LEU A 52 1.86 5.99 -8.81
N ILE A 53 2.07 7.18 -8.28
CA ILE A 53 2.47 7.41 -6.91
C ILE A 53 1.45 8.38 -6.30
N GLU A 54 0.78 7.94 -5.26
CA GLU A 54 -0.17 8.76 -4.51
C GLU A 54 0.54 9.93 -3.82
N PRO A 55 -0.12 11.09 -3.64
CA PRO A 55 0.45 12.24 -2.94
C PRO A 55 0.83 11.91 -1.49
N HIS A 56 2.11 12.00 -1.14
CA HIS A 56 2.58 11.78 0.24
C HIS A 56 3.97 12.41 0.48
N ASP A 57 4.45 12.36 1.72
CA ASP A 57 5.74 12.92 2.14
C ASP A 57 6.53 12.02 3.12
N GLU A 58 6.07 10.81 3.38
CA GLU A 58 6.66 9.83 4.30
C GLU A 58 6.71 10.29 5.79
N THR A 59 5.91 11.29 6.18
CA THR A 59 5.88 11.80 7.57
C THR A 59 4.61 11.42 8.33
N SER A 60 3.60 10.88 7.64
CA SER A 60 2.35 10.42 8.26
C SER A 60 2.60 9.32 9.28
N PRO A 61 1.76 9.19 10.31
CA PRO A 61 1.85 8.06 11.23
C PRO A 61 1.79 6.72 10.48
N GLY A 62 2.83 5.91 10.65
CA GLY A 62 2.95 4.59 9.98
C GLY A 62 3.70 4.57 8.65
N SER A 63 3.99 5.71 8.02
CA SER A 63 4.75 5.75 6.76
C SER A 63 6.25 5.44 6.91
N GLY A 64 6.81 5.50 8.10
CA GLY A 64 8.16 5.01 8.38
C GLY A 64 9.30 5.99 8.12
N ARG A 65 9.06 7.16 7.54
CA ARG A 65 10.07 8.17 7.22
C ARG A 65 11.15 7.65 6.28
N HIS A 66 10.71 7.08 5.18
CA HIS A 66 11.60 6.49 4.18
C HIS A 66 12.21 7.56 3.26
N GLU A 67 13.48 7.38 2.91
CA GLU A 67 14.02 7.91 1.68
C GLU A 67 13.69 6.93 0.55
N GLU A 68 13.36 7.42 -0.63
CA GLU A 68 12.92 6.60 -1.73
C GLU A 68 13.63 6.95 -3.04
N VAL A 69 13.93 5.90 -3.80
CA VAL A 69 14.39 6.04 -5.19
C VAL A 69 13.33 5.44 -6.10
N TYR A 70 12.85 6.23 -7.02
CA TYR A 70 11.92 5.84 -8.07
C TYR A 70 12.70 5.63 -9.36
N LEU A 71 12.55 4.47 -9.98
CA LEU A 71 13.12 4.18 -11.31
C LEU A 71 11.97 3.96 -12.30
N VAL A 72 11.88 4.79 -13.30
CA VAL A 72 10.97 4.57 -14.42
C VAL A 72 11.56 3.50 -15.33
N VAL A 73 10.94 2.31 -15.37
CA VAL A 73 11.43 1.18 -16.18
C VAL A 73 10.75 1.09 -17.53
N GLU A 74 9.55 1.67 -17.67
CA GLU A 74 8.77 1.69 -18.91
C GLU A 74 7.96 2.98 -19.01
N GLY A 75 7.78 3.49 -20.23
CA GLY A 75 6.97 4.69 -20.50
C GLY A 75 7.60 5.98 -20.00
N THR A 76 6.76 6.88 -19.54
CA THR A 76 7.15 8.20 -19.00
C THR A 76 6.28 8.53 -17.80
N ALA A 77 6.87 8.82 -16.65
CA ALA A 77 6.18 9.31 -15.48
C ALA A 77 6.28 10.85 -15.39
N ARG A 78 5.22 11.50 -14.93
CA ARG A 78 5.20 12.92 -14.58
C ARG A 78 5.16 13.02 -13.07
N PHE A 79 6.31 13.40 -12.51
CA PHE A 79 6.44 13.62 -11.07
C PHE A 79 6.17 15.08 -10.73
N ARG A 80 5.55 15.26 -9.56
CA ARG A 80 5.61 16.51 -8.82
C ARG A 80 6.37 16.24 -7.53
N VAL A 81 7.52 16.90 -7.36
CA VAL A 81 8.37 16.77 -6.17
C VAL A 81 8.54 18.15 -5.57
N ALA A 82 8.09 18.34 -4.33
CA ALA A 82 7.91 19.65 -3.72
C ALA A 82 7.10 20.59 -4.65
N ASP A 83 7.70 21.70 -5.09
CA ASP A 83 7.07 22.68 -5.99
C ASP A 83 7.52 22.53 -7.46
N SER A 84 8.16 21.40 -7.80
CA SER A 84 8.75 21.20 -9.13
C SER A 84 8.06 20.08 -9.89
N ASP A 85 7.70 20.34 -11.13
CA ASP A 85 7.22 19.33 -12.07
C ASP A 85 8.39 18.75 -12.86
N LEU A 86 8.42 17.44 -13.01
CA LEU A 86 9.48 16.70 -13.69
C LEU A 86 8.87 15.67 -14.64
N GLU A 87 9.27 15.70 -15.90
CA GLU A 87 8.99 14.63 -16.85
C GLU A 87 10.15 13.62 -16.83
N ALA A 88 9.83 12.35 -16.50
CA ALA A 88 10.79 11.28 -16.26
C ALA A 88 10.53 10.13 -17.24
N PRO A 89 11.24 10.07 -18.39
CA PRO A 89 11.17 8.92 -19.30
C PRO A 89 11.86 7.69 -18.70
N SER A 90 11.63 6.53 -19.31
CA SER A 90 12.29 5.27 -18.94
C SER A 90 13.80 5.44 -18.78
N GLY A 91 14.37 4.85 -17.71
CA GLY A 91 15.77 4.99 -17.30
C GLY A 91 16.04 6.15 -16.34
N THR A 92 15.03 6.97 -16.01
CA THR A 92 15.18 8.09 -15.06
C THR A 92 15.09 7.60 -13.62
N PHE A 93 16.02 8.05 -12.78
CA PHE A 93 15.99 7.88 -11.33
C PHE A 93 15.58 9.19 -10.66
N VAL A 94 14.61 9.13 -9.77
CA VAL A 94 14.18 10.26 -8.93
C VAL A 94 14.37 9.88 -7.47
N PHE A 95 15.24 10.59 -6.76
CA PHE A 95 15.44 10.41 -5.32
C PHE A 95 14.65 11.44 -4.55
N VAL A 96 13.91 10.98 -3.52
CA VAL A 96 13.11 11.86 -2.66
C VAL A 96 13.36 11.49 -1.19
N PRO A 97 13.90 12.41 -0.38
CA PRO A 97 14.07 12.19 1.05
C PRO A 97 12.73 12.30 1.80
N PRO A 98 12.64 11.77 3.05
CA PRO A 98 11.46 11.94 3.89
C PRO A 98 11.19 13.42 4.18
N GLY A 99 9.91 13.80 4.25
CA GLY A 99 9.45 15.17 4.46
C GLY A 99 9.32 16.00 3.19
N VAL A 100 9.75 15.49 2.04
CA VAL A 100 9.52 16.12 0.75
C VAL A 100 8.28 15.50 0.11
N HIS A 101 7.31 16.33 -0.24
CA HIS A 101 6.10 15.90 -0.94
C HIS A 101 6.42 15.34 -2.31
N ARG A 102 5.79 14.21 -2.66
CA ARG A 102 5.87 13.61 -4.00
C ARG A 102 4.54 13.00 -4.43
N GLU A 103 4.31 13.04 -5.72
CA GLU A 103 3.26 12.34 -6.44
C GLU A 103 3.73 12.07 -7.87
N ALA A 104 3.13 11.11 -8.55
CA ALA A 104 3.40 10.88 -9.96
C ALA A 104 2.19 10.33 -10.70
N THR A 105 2.04 10.75 -11.96
CA THR A 105 1.05 10.22 -12.90
C THR A 105 1.73 9.69 -14.16
N ALA A 106 1.03 8.86 -14.91
CA ALA A 106 1.52 8.35 -16.18
C ALA A 106 1.51 9.44 -17.26
N GLY A 107 2.65 9.71 -17.85
CA GLY A 107 2.81 10.60 -19.01
C GLY A 107 2.69 9.86 -20.35
N ALA A 108 2.87 8.54 -20.33
CA ALA A 108 2.66 7.61 -21.44
C ALA A 108 1.89 6.38 -20.95
N ALA A 109 1.46 5.48 -21.85
CA ALA A 109 0.76 4.25 -21.49
C ALA A 109 1.32 3.07 -22.31
N PRO A 110 1.73 1.97 -21.67
CA PRO A 110 1.84 1.82 -20.22
C PRO A 110 3.02 2.61 -19.63
N THR A 111 2.95 2.91 -18.32
CA THR A 111 4.10 3.44 -17.58
C THR A 111 4.31 2.61 -16.33
N THR A 112 5.55 2.17 -16.08
CA THR A 112 5.93 1.39 -14.92
C THR A 112 7.06 2.06 -14.16
N VAL A 113 6.87 2.22 -12.84
CA VAL A 113 7.85 2.77 -11.91
C VAL A 113 8.18 1.72 -10.86
N VAL A 114 9.47 1.48 -10.61
CA VAL A 114 9.97 0.69 -9.48
C VAL A 114 10.39 1.65 -8.38
N VAL A 115 9.94 1.38 -7.16
CA VAL A 115 10.29 2.15 -5.96
C VAL A 115 11.16 1.29 -5.07
N VAL A 116 12.27 1.87 -4.61
CA VAL A 116 13.14 1.26 -3.59
C VAL A 116 13.31 2.26 -2.47
N GLY A 117 13.00 1.86 -1.25
CA GLY A 117 13.07 2.79 -0.13
C GLY A 117 13.44 2.14 1.20
N GLY A 118 13.80 2.98 2.15
CA GLY A 118 14.14 2.59 3.50
C GLY A 118 14.40 3.77 4.41
N ARG A 119 14.42 3.53 5.71
CA ARG A 119 14.84 4.57 6.65
C ARG A 119 16.30 4.88 6.45
N PRO A 120 16.67 6.18 6.38
CA PRO A 120 18.08 6.57 6.31
C PRO A 120 18.90 5.90 7.42
N GLY A 121 19.94 5.14 7.02
CA GLY A 121 20.88 4.51 7.93
C GLY A 121 20.37 3.28 8.69
N SER A 122 19.17 2.76 8.38
CA SER A 122 18.62 1.56 9.03
C SER A 122 17.95 0.60 8.04
N ALA A 123 17.90 -0.71 8.41
CA ALA A 123 17.12 -1.68 7.66
C ALA A 123 15.63 -1.34 7.72
N LEU A 124 14.91 -1.54 6.61
CA LEU A 124 13.48 -1.28 6.52
C LEU A 124 12.67 -2.43 7.14
N PRO A 125 11.83 -2.18 8.15
CA PRO A 125 10.80 -3.14 8.54
C PRO A 125 9.71 -3.23 7.47
N VAL A 126 8.95 -4.32 7.44
CA VAL A 126 7.75 -4.43 6.60
C VAL A 126 6.79 -3.32 6.98
N SER A 127 6.33 -2.54 6.00
CA SER A 127 5.39 -1.45 6.26
C SER A 127 4.00 -1.98 6.66
N PRO A 128 3.25 -1.30 7.56
CA PRO A 128 1.85 -1.62 7.80
C PRO A 128 1.00 -1.69 6.52
N PHE A 129 1.29 -0.84 5.53
CA PHE A 129 0.61 -0.85 4.23
C PHE A 129 0.88 -2.13 3.41
N GLU A 130 2.05 -2.74 3.55
CA GLU A 130 2.36 -4.00 2.84
C GLU A 130 1.48 -5.16 3.35
N TYR A 131 1.10 -5.17 4.62
CA TYR A 131 0.15 -6.15 5.16
C TYR A 131 -1.25 -5.95 4.59
N TRP A 132 -1.70 -4.69 4.48
CA TRP A 132 -2.97 -4.40 3.85
C TRP A 132 -3.00 -4.83 2.38
N TYR A 133 -2.06 -4.37 1.59
CA TYR A 133 -1.96 -4.77 0.18
C TYR A 133 -1.82 -6.28 -0.01
N ALA A 134 -1.15 -6.97 0.92
CA ALA A 134 -1.01 -8.41 0.86
C ALA A 134 -2.33 -9.15 1.14
N ALA A 135 -3.19 -8.60 1.99
CA ALA A 135 -4.50 -9.15 2.30
C ALA A 135 -5.54 -8.87 1.19
N GLU A 136 -5.37 -7.81 0.41
CA GLU A 136 -6.35 -7.36 -0.58
C GLU A 136 -6.74 -8.43 -1.62
N PRO A 137 -5.82 -9.22 -2.23
CA PRO A 137 -6.19 -10.28 -3.16
C PRO A 137 -7.10 -11.35 -2.53
N ALA A 138 -6.82 -11.75 -1.29
CA ALA A 138 -7.64 -12.71 -0.55
C ALA A 138 -9.03 -12.12 -0.26
N TYR A 139 -9.08 -10.87 0.19
CA TYR A 139 -10.33 -10.16 0.43
C TYR A 139 -11.19 -10.05 -0.83
N GLN A 140 -10.63 -9.68 -1.97
CA GLN A 140 -11.33 -9.58 -3.26
C GLN A 140 -11.80 -10.95 -3.77
N ALA A 141 -11.08 -12.03 -3.46
CA ALA A 141 -11.48 -13.40 -3.77
C ALA A 141 -12.58 -13.95 -2.84
N GLY A 142 -12.90 -13.23 -1.76
CA GLY A 142 -13.83 -13.70 -0.72
C GLY A 142 -13.20 -14.67 0.26
N ASP A 143 -11.88 -14.84 0.24
CA ASP A 143 -11.13 -15.63 1.23
C ASP A 143 -10.80 -14.76 2.44
N PHE A 144 -11.84 -14.53 3.26
CA PHE A 144 -11.73 -13.62 4.40
C PHE A 144 -10.86 -14.18 5.52
N ASP A 145 -10.78 -15.51 5.66
CA ASP A 145 -9.92 -16.15 6.66
C ASP A 145 -8.44 -15.90 6.36
N GLU A 146 -8.04 -15.99 5.11
CA GLU A 146 -6.66 -15.64 4.69
C GLU A 146 -6.38 -14.14 4.85
N ALA A 147 -7.33 -13.26 4.50
CA ALA A 147 -7.20 -11.83 4.72
C ALA A 147 -7.02 -11.49 6.21
N VAL A 148 -7.77 -12.14 7.10
CA VAL A 148 -7.64 -12.04 8.56
C VAL A 148 -6.26 -12.50 9.02
N ALA A 149 -5.76 -13.63 8.51
CA ALA A 149 -4.46 -14.18 8.88
C ALA A 149 -3.34 -13.18 8.57
N ILE A 150 -3.34 -12.61 7.35
CA ILE A 150 -2.34 -11.62 6.92
C ILE A 150 -2.41 -10.32 7.77
N ALA A 151 -3.62 -9.83 8.05
CA ALA A 151 -3.79 -8.63 8.88
C ALA A 151 -3.31 -8.83 10.32
N ARG A 152 -3.48 -10.05 10.87
CA ARG A 152 -2.97 -10.41 12.20
C ARG A 152 -1.44 -10.47 12.24
N GLU A 153 -0.77 -10.93 11.18
CA GLU A 153 0.69 -10.82 11.06
C GLU A 153 1.13 -9.35 11.16
N GLY A 154 0.43 -8.45 10.48
CA GLY A 154 0.71 -7.00 10.55
C GLY A 154 0.55 -6.44 11.96
N LEU A 155 -0.49 -6.85 12.70
CA LEU A 155 -0.68 -6.42 14.09
C LEU A 155 0.31 -7.06 15.07
N ALA A 156 0.92 -8.20 14.76
CA ALA A 156 2.02 -8.73 15.56
C ALA A 156 3.27 -7.81 15.52
N ASP A 157 3.53 -7.20 14.37
CA ASP A 157 4.62 -6.24 14.18
C ASP A 157 4.25 -4.81 14.63
N TYR A 158 2.97 -4.44 14.52
CA TYR A 158 2.43 -3.11 14.79
C TYR A 158 1.13 -3.17 15.61
N PRO A 159 1.18 -3.55 16.91
CA PRO A 159 -0.01 -3.87 17.70
C PRO A 159 -1.07 -2.75 17.77
N ASP A 160 -0.62 -1.49 17.80
CA ASP A 160 -1.49 -0.33 17.99
C ASP A 160 -1.74 0.45 16.69
N HIS A 161 -1.45 -0.14 15.52
CA HIS A 161 -1.58 0.58 14.26
C HIS A 161 -3.05 0.77 13.86
N PRO A 162 -3.59 2.02 13.85
CA PRO A 162 -5.03 2.24 13.69
C PRO A 162 -5.60 1.68 12.38
N HIS A 163 -4.84 1.82 11.28
CA HIS A 163 -5.28 1.33 9.98
C HIS A 163 -5.34 -0.19 9.92
N LEU A 164 -4.34 -0.91 10.47
CA LEU A 164 -4.36 -2.37 10.52
C LEU A 164 -5.48 -2.90 11.42
N ASN A 165 -5.74 -2.27 12.57
CA ASN A 165 -6.88 -2.61 13.41
C ASN A 165 -8.20 -2.43 12.66
N TYR A 166 -8.37 -1.32 11.96
CA TYR A 166 -9.55 -1.07 11.15
C TYR A 166 -9.72 -2.11 10.03
N GLN A 167 -8.65 -2.42 9.30
CA GLN A 167 -8.69 -3.42 8.23
C GLN A 167 -9.03 -4.82 8.77
N LEU A 168 -8.39 -5.22 9.88
CA LEU A 168 -8.70 -6.50 10.51
C LEU A 168 -10.16 -6.55 10.95
N ALA A 169 -10.72 -5.47 11.52
CA ALA A 169 -12.13 -5.39 11.86
C ALA A 169 -13.03 -5.62 10.63
N CYS A 170 -12.69 -5.00 9.50
CA CYS A 170 -13.43 -5.21 8.25
C CYS A 170 -13.38 -6.67 7.77
N TYR A 171 -12.20 -7.30 7.83
CA TYR A 171 -12.01 -8.69 7.39
C TYR A 171 -12.73 -9.67 8.33
N GLU A 172 -12.65 -9.48 9.66
CA GLU A 172 -13.38 -10.29 10.65
C GLU A 172 -14.89 -10.17 10.46
N ALA A 173 -15.41 -8.97 10.21
CA ALA A 173 -16.83 -8.76 9.94
C ALA A 173 -17.28 -9.53 8.69
N ARG A 174 -16.46 -9.53 7.63
CA ARG A 174 -16.74 -10.27 6.39
C ARG A 174 -16.61 -11.77 6.56
N ALA A 175 -15.73 -12.24 7.43
CA ALA A 175 -15.62 -13.65 7.85
C ALA A 175 -16.76 -14.11 8.77
N GLY A 176 -17.64 -13.20 9.22
CA GLY A 176 -18.75 -13.50 10.14
C GLY A 176 -18.37 -13.45 11.62
N ASN A 177 -17.17 -13.00 11.95
CA ASN A 177 -16.64 -12.93 13.32
C ASN A 177 -16.95 -11.57 13.97
N THR A 178 -18.23 -11.24 14.13
CA THR A 178 -18.70 -9.91 14.57
C THR A 178 -18.08 -9.44 15.89
N ASP A 179 -17.96 -10.31 16.88
CA ASP A 179 -17.40 -9.95 18.18
C ASP A 179 -15.90 -9.58 18.07
N ALA A 180 -15.15 -10.32 17.26
CA ALA A 180 -13.75 -10.02 16.99
C ALA A 180 -13.60 -8.69 16.22
N ALA A 181 -14.47 -8.45 15.23
CA ALA A 181 -14.48 -7.18 14.49
C ALA A 181 -14.70 -5.98 15.41
N LEU A 182 -15.67 -6.07 16.32
CA LEU A 182 -15.95 -5.00 17.30
C LEU A 182 -14.77 -4.76 18.25
N ALA A 183 -14.10 -5.82 18.71
CA ALA A 183 -12.96 -5.70 19.60
C ALA A 183 -11.80 -4.91 18.97
N HIS A 184 -11.60 -4.99 17.64
CA HIS A 184 -10.57 -4.22 16.91
C HIS A 184 -10.98 -2.77 16.64
N LEU A 185 -12.26 -2.43 16.77
CA LEU A 185 -12.76 -1.06 16.60
C LEU A 185 -12.87 -0.30 17.93
N GLU A 186 -12.80 -1.01 19.08
CA GLU A 186 -12.81 -0.35 20.39
C GLU A 186 -11.47 0.37 20.57
N PRO A 187 -11.47 1.72 20.64
CA PRO A 187 -10.24 2.45 20.93
C PRO A 187 -9.83 2.11 22.36
N GLU A 188 -8.56 1.80 22.62
CA GLU A 188 -7.99 2.01 23.94
C GLU A 188 -8.43 3.41 24.41
N PRO A 189 -8.85 3.61 25.66
CA PRO A 189 -9.53 4.83 26.07
C PRO A 189 -8.60 6.03 26.02
N VAL A 190 -8.45 6.60 24.84
CA VAL A 190 -8.02 8.00 24.70
C VAL A 190 -9.23 8.83 25.07
N LEU A 191 -9.21 9.36 26.28
CA LEU A 191 -10.21 10.28 26.82
C LEU A 191 -10.70 11.26 25.72
N GLY A 192 -11.93 11.06 25.23
CA GLY A 192 -12.72 12.16 24.70
C GLY A 192 -13.12 12.16 23.22
N ARG A 193 -13.15 11.04 22.49
CA ARG A 193 -13.81 11.04 21.17
C ARG A 193 -14.61 9.77 20.91
N VAL A 194 -15.92 9.85 21.13
CA VAL A 194 -16.87 8.83 20.68
C VAL A 194 -17.03 8.95 19.17
N VAL A 195 -16.56 7.95 18.42
CA VAL A 195 -16.93 7.76 17.01
C VAL A 195 -18.02 6.69 17.01
N THR A 196 -19.26 7.10 16.76
CA THR A 196 -20.35 6.16 16.49
C THR A 196 -20.25 5.67 15.06
N VAL A 197 -19.93 4.41 14.85
CA VAL A 197 -20.02 3.75 13.55
C VAL A 197 -21.41 3.14 13.45
N ASP A 198 -22.22 3.62 12.50
CA ASP A 198 -23.49 3.00 12.16
C ASP A 198 -23.21 1.77 11.27
N VAL A 199 -23.41 0.59 11.81
CA VAL A 199 -23.19 -0.69 11.09
C VAL A 199 -24.37 -1.07 10.18
N GLY A 200 -25.37 -0.21 10.05
CA GLY A 200 -26.59 -0.48 9.25
C GLY A 200 -26.41 -0.43 7.73
N ASP A 201 -25.32 0.14 7.21
CA ASP A 201 -25.12 0.41 5.76
C ASP A 201 -24.03 -0.46 5.10
N LEU A 202 -23.65 -1.60 5.67
CA LEU A 202 -22.61 -2.46 5.08
C LEU A 202 -23.06 -3.21 3.80
N ASP A 203 -24.33 -3.08 3.39
CA ASP A 203 -24.87 -3.67 2.15
C ASP A 203 -24.93 -2.69 0.96
N GLY A 204 -24.41 -1.48 1.08
CA GLY A 204 -24.48 -0.42 0.07
C GLY A 204 -23.17 -0.17 -0.66
N ASP A 205 -23.11 -0.64 -1.90
CA ASP A 205 -22.41 -0.12 -3.07
C ASP A 205 -21.36 1.00 -2.79
N LEU A 206 -20.08 0.62 -2.74
CA LEU A 206 -18.95 1.55 -2.78
C LEU A 206 -18.76 2.08 -4.21
N GLY A 207 -19.76 2.80 -4.72
CA GLY A 207 -19.63 3.59 -5.94
C GLY A 207 -18.76 4.85 -5.71
N PRO A 208 -18.07 5.36 -6.75
CA PRO A 208 -17.13 6.47 -6.62
C PRO A 208 -17.81 7.74 -6.10
N GLY A 209 -17.31 8.28 -5.00
CA GLY A 209 -17.83 9.47 -4.33
C GLY A 209 -17.86 10.69 -5.26
N ARG A 210 -19.04 11.11 -5.64
CA ARG A 210 -19.26 12.42 -6.30
C ARG A 210 -19.13 13.52 -5.25
N GLY A 211 -18.06 14.29 -5.35
CA GLY A 211 -17.90 15.53 -4.60
C GLY A 211 -19.03 16.50 -4.90
N GLN A 212 -19.88 16.78 -3.91
CA GLN A 212 -20.83 17.89 -3.97
C GLN A 212 -20.10 19.18 -3.61
N ARG A 213 -19.91 20.03 -4.60
CA ARG A 213 -19.62 21.46 -4.38
C ARG A 213 -20.82 22.09 -3.65
N ARG A 214 -20.57 22.75 -2.54
CA ARG A 214 -21.47 23.77 -2.00
C ARG A 214 -20.89 25.12 -2.38
N ASP A 215 -21.58 25.85 -3.19
CA ASP A 215 -21.42 27.30 -3.40
C ASP A 215 -22.32 28.09 -2.43
N PRO A 216 -22.10 29.40 -2.25
CA PRO A 216 -21.89 30.17 -1.03
C PRO A 216 -23.11 30.44 -0.21
#